data_6ccf4c3542b4540ab4d917c93bed1c19
#
_entry.id   6ccf4c3542b4540ab4d917c93bed1c19
#
_cell.length_a   1.000
_cell.length_b   1.000
_cell.length_c   1.000
_cell.angle_alpha   90.00
_cell.angle_beta   90.00
_cell.angle_gamma   90.00
#
_symmetry.space_group_name_H-M   'P 1'
#
loop_
_entity.id
_entity.type
_entity.pdbx_description
1 polymer ?
#
loop_
_entity_poly.entity_id
_entity_poly.type
_entity_poly.pdbx_seq_one_letter_code
_entity_poly.pdbx_strand_id
1 'polypeptide(L)'
;IWFTPAGKPYSFSQKLSEETPGSSIDRDSAFSVAMEGIKDEWSFDISLYELIDESKKIQPGGRTDHSFTFERSGYTIGENGYIRLKLTVQGDMLGELLHFPHVPESFNRRFSEIRSANDTIAFSATIAVFLIYGLLGVVVSIFFLMREKRVLWRKALFWGMIVGFFQVLVQFNYFPMMWMDYNTAVTESSFMMEMTVQLVLLFVLQSSLYTLSFIAAESLTRKAFPNQLQFWKLWSRDV
;
A
#
# COMPACT_ATOMS: atom_id res chain seq x y z
N ILE A 1 6.02 1.82 13.79
CA ILE A 1 6.66 0.94 14.80
C ILE A 1 6.25 -0.49 14.50
N TRP A 2 7.21 -1.42 14.51
CA TRP A 2 6.97 -2.86 14.38
C TRP A 2 7.17 -3.52 15.74
N PHE A 3 6.36 -4.55 15.99
CA PHE A 3 6.38 -5.29 17.24
C PHE A 3 6.70 -6.76 16.99
N THR A 4 7.38 -7.38 17.96
CA THR A 4 7.54 -8.84 17.97
C THR A 4 6.20 -9.53 18.20
N PRO A 5 6.07 -10.84 17.92
CA PRO A 5 4.86 -11.61 18.26
C PRO A 5 4.50 -11.56 19.76
N ALA A 6 5.47 -11.27 20.63
CA ALA A 6 5.25 -11.08 22.06
C ALA A 6 4.85 -9.65 22.45
N GLY A 7 4.58 -8.76 21.48
CA GLY A 7 4.17 -7.37 21.70
C GLY A 7 5.29 -6.41 22.13
N LYS A 8 6.56 -6.83 22.04
CA LYS A 8 7.68 -5.92 22.33
C LYS A 8 8.04 -5.10 21.11
N PRO A 9 8.34 -3.80 21.23
CA PRO A 9 8.80 -2.99 20.11
C PRO A 9 10.11 -3.58 19.55
N TYR A 10 10.21 -3.61 18.21
CA TYR A 10 11.32 -4.27 17.51
C TYR A 10 12.02 -3.36 16.52
N SER A 11 11.27 -2.54 15.81
CA SER A 11 11.80 -1.59 14.84
C SER A 11 10.87 -0.37 14.74
N PHE A 12 11.43 0.76 14.33
CA PHE A 12 10.66 1.94 13.97
C PHE A 12 11.33 2.68 12.81
N SER A 13 10.53 3.44 12.09
CA SER A 13 11.01 4.41 11.11
C SER A 13 10.10 5.62 11.14
N GLN A 14 10.69 6.79 11.29
CA GLN A 14 10.01 8.07 11.19
C GLN A 14 10.25 8.63 9.79
N LYS A 15 9.18 8.96 9.08
CA LYS A 15 9.24 9.57 7.76
C LYS A 15 9.18 11.09 7.90
N LEU A 16 10.30 11.76 7.67
CA LEU A 16 10.39 13.22 7.63
C LEU A 16 10.64 13.67 6.19
N SER A 17 9.95 14.73 5.75
CA SER A 17 10.22 15.36 4.45
C SER A 17 11.68 15.77 4.35
N GLU A 18 12.25 15.67 3.17
CA GLU A 18 13.62 16.13 2.89
C GLU A 18 13.77 17.66 3.04
N GLU A 19 12.68 18.41 2.91
CA GLU A 19 12.63 19.86 3.12
C GLU A 19 12.56 20.24 4.61
N THR A 20 12.27 19.28 5.52
CA THR A 20 12.20 19.58 6.95
C THR A 20 13.55 20.03 7.45
N PRO A 21 13.66 21.26 8.01
CA PRO A 21 14.91 21.75 8.55
C PRO A 21 15.32 20.93 9.78
N GLY A 22 16.62 20.88 10.05
CA GLY A 22 17.15 20.17 11.22
C GLY A 22 18.63 20.42 11.40
N SER A 23 19.17 19.85 12.46
CA SER A 23 20.57 20.00 12.84
C SER A 23 21.51 19.33 11.83
N SER A 24 22.71 19.87 11.72
CA SER A 24 23.80 19.26 10.96
C SER A 24 24.92 18.92 11.93
N ILE A 25 24.98 17.66 12.33
CA ILE A 25 25.99 17.15 13.24
C ILE A 25 27.05 16.34 12.48
N ASP A 26 28.21 16.18 13.08
CA ASP A 26 29.27 15.35 12.54
C ASP A 26 28.99 13.85 12.72
N ARG A 27 29.82 13.03 12.11
CA ARG A 27 29.68 11.56 12.11
C ARG A 27 29.75 10.98 13.54
N ASP A 28 30.67 11.48 14.37
CA ASP A 28 30.92 10.89 15.71
C ASP A 28 29.82 11.27 16.70
N SER A 29 29.33 12.52 16.60
CA SER A 29 28.14 12.96 17.34
C SER A 29 26.89 12.15 16.93
N ALA A 30 26.68 11.94 15.63
CA ALA A 30 25.57 11.14 15.14
C ALA A 30 25.66 9.67 15.61
N PHE A 31 26.86 9.10 15.60
CA PHE A 31 27.07 7.74 16.10
C PHE A 31 26.75 7.64 17.60
N SER A 32 27.17 8.63 18.40
CA SER A 32 26.82 8.68 19.82
C SER A 32 25.32 8.74 20.05
N VAL A 33 24.61 9.61 19.33
CA VAL A 33 23.12 9.70 19.38
C VAL A 33 22.48 8.36 19.03
N ALA A 34 22.97 7.67 17.98
CA ALA A 34 22.46 6.36 17.62
C ALA A 34 22.65 5.34 18.74
N MET A 35 23.86 5.28 19.35
CA MET A 35 24.18 4.33 20.42
C MET A 35 23.40 4.60 21.71
N GLU A 36 23.24 5.86 22.10
CA GLU A 36 22.42 6.25 23.26
C GLU A 36 20.95 5.89 23.02
N GLY A 37 20.39 6.23 21.84
CA GLY A 37 18.99 5.93 21.51
C GLY A 37 18.67 4.44 21.58
N ILE A 38 19.52 3.57 21.02
CA ILE A 38 19.25 2.13 21.07
C ILE A 38 19.38 1.54 22.47
N LYS A 39 20.26 2.09 23.31
CA LYS A 39 20.47 1.61 24.68
C LYS A 39 19.36 2.08 25.63
N ASP A 40 19.06 3.37 25.60
CA ASP A 40 18.18 4.01 26.58
C ASP A 40 16.69 3.84 26.23
N GLU A 41 16.33 3.96 24.95
CA GLU A 41 14.94 3.90 24.52
C GLU A 41 14.52 2.48 24.12
N TRP A 42 15.42 1.69 23.52
CA TRP A 42 15.09 0.38 22.97
C TRP A 42 15.65 -0.80 23.73
N SER A 43 16.57 -0.55 24.72
CA SER A 43 17.24 -1.60 25.51
C SER A 43 17.83 -2.71 24.64
N PHE A 44 18.39 -2.33 23.48
CA PHE A 44 18.91 -3.26 22.48
C PHE A 44 20.42 -3.46 22.67
N ASP A 45 20.85 -4.72 22.69
CA ASP A 45 22.27 -5.07 22.78
C ASP A 45 22.90 -5.20 21.39
N ILE A 46 23.73 -4.22 21.04
CA ILE A 46 24.46 -4.17 19.76
C ILE A 46 25.76 -5.00 19.75
N SER A 47 26.16 -5.57 20.86
CA SER A 47 27.46 -6.29 21.00
C SER A 47 27.64 -7.46 20.04
N LEU A 48 26.52 -8.02 19.52
CA LEU A 48 26.48 -9.10 18.54
C LEU A 48 26.52 -8.62 17.08
N TYR A 49 26.68 -7.31 16.86
CA TYR A 49 26.61 -6.72 15.53
C TYR A 49 27.90 -5.95 15.22
N GLU A 50 28.35 -6.06 13.99
CA GLU A 50 29.52 -5.35 13.46
C GLU A 50 29.07 -4.28 12.47
N LEU A 51 29.65 -3.07 12.54
CA LEU A 51 29.40 -1.99 11.58
C LEU A 51 30.01 -2.36 10.22
N ILE A 52 29.18 -2.46 9.20
CA ILE A 52 29.58 -2.87 7.84
C ILE A 52 29.50 -1.76 6.82
N ASP A 53 28.66 -0.76 7.07
CA ASP A 53 28.43 0.34 6.13
C ASP A 53 27.97 1.60 6.85
N GLU A 54 28.38 2.76 6.34
CA GLU A 54 27.94 4.06 6.82
C GLU A 54 27.71 5.02 5.66
N SER A 55 26.72 5.88 5.79
CA SER A 55 26.42 6.89 4.79
C SER A 55 25.98 8.21 5.42
N LYS A 56 26.22 9.30 4.69
CA LYS A 56 25.82 10.65 5.06
C LYS A 56 25.03 11.27 3.91
N LYS A 57 23.86 11.83 4.22
CA LYS A 57 23.03 12.56 3.26
C LYS A 57 22.71 13.95 3.81
N ILE A 58 23.05 14.99 3.05
CA ILE A 58 22.61 16.37 3.34
C ILE A 58 21.27 16.54 2.64
N GLN A 59 20.25 16.86 3.40
CA GLN A 59 18.90 17.06 2.90
C GLN A 59 18.71 18.48 2.38
N PRO A 60 17.76 18.71 1.44
CA PRO A 60 17.47 20.06 0.91
C PRO A 60 17.14 21.09 1.99
N GLY A 61 16.49 20.66 3.09
CA GLY A 61 16.19 21.52 4.26
C GLY A 61 17.40 21.88 5.13
N GLY A 62 18.62 21.48 4.75
CA GLY A 62 19.86 21.75 5.50
C GLY A 62 20.16 20.75 6.61
N ARG A 63 19.25 19.82 6.90
CA ARG A 63 19.44 18.72 7.85
C ARG A 63 20.45 17.72 7.29
N THR A 64 21.31 17.19 8.16
CA THR A 64 22.22 16.10 7.82
C THR A 64 21.73 14.81 8.45
N ASP A 65 21.52 13.78 7.61
CA ASP A 65 21.12 12.46 8.04
C ASP A 65 22.31 11.50 7.92
N HIS A 66 22.60 10.76 9.01
CA HIS A 66 23.62 9.73 9.05
C HIS A 66 23.00 8.36 9.20
N SER A 67 23.41 7.40 8.37
CA SER A 67 22.94 6.01 8.45
C SER A 67 24.10 5.08 8.75
N PHE A 68 23.89 4.19 9.70
CA PHE A 68 24.85 3.16 10.12
C PHE A 68 24.20 1.79 9.93
N THR A 69 24.83 0.93 9.16
CA THR A 69 24.34 -0.43 8.92
C THR A 69 25.25 -1.42 9.60
N PHE A 70 24.65 -2.25 10.44
CA PHE A 70 25.33 -3.30 11.18
C PHE A 70 24.88 -4.67 10.70
N GLU A 71 25.76 -5.65 10.73
CA GLU A 71 25.48 -7.04 10.41
C GLU A 71 25.68 -7.92 11.63
N ARG A 72 24.78 -8.85 11.87
CA ARG A 72 24.85 -9.74 13.01
C ARG A 72 25.93 -10.79 12.80
N SER A 73 26.96 -10.78 13.67
CA SER A 73 28.08 -11.71 13.64
C SER A 73 27.64 -13.13 13.98
N GLY A 74 28.20 -14.11 13.28
CA GLY A 74 27.99 -15.52 13.57
C GLY A 74 26.60 -16.08 13.32
N TYR A 75 25.72 -15.35 12.60
CA TYR A 75 24.37 -15.80 12.25
C TYR A 75 24.09 -15.60 10.77
N THR A 76 23.76 -16.69 10.06
CA THR A 76 23.40 -16.67 8.64
C THR A 76 22.00 -17.23 8.40
N ILE A 77 21.31 -16.71 7.41
CA ILE A 77 20.01 -17.22 6.94
C ILE A 77 20.24 -17.92 5.59
N GLY A 78 20.05 -19.25 5.57
CA GLY A 78 20.36 -20.03 4.37
C GLY A 78 21.84 -19.99 4.03
N GLU A 79 22.18 -19.98 2.72
CA GLU A 79 23.57 -20.05 2.27
C GLU A 79 24.34 -18.73 2.40
N ASN A 80 23.70 -17.59 2.14
CA ASN A 80 24.35 -16.27 2.12
C ASN A 80 23.42 -15.14 2.54
N GLY A 81 22.44 -15.39 3.41
CA GLY A 81 21.58 -14.36 3.96
C GLY A 81 22.08 -13.92 5.33
N TYR A 82 21.94 -12.65 5.65
CA TYR A 82 22.40 -12.06 6.92
C TYR A 82 21.29 -11.23 7.56
N ILE A 83 21.30 -11.13 8.89
CA ILE A 83 20.44 -10.18 9.59
C ILE A 83 21.20 -8.87 9.74
N ARG A 84 20.61 -7.79 9.30
CA ARG A 84 21.16 -6.44 9.39
C ARG A 84 20.28 -5.55 10.23
N LEU A 85 20.93 -4.61 10.89
CA LEU A 85 20.33 -3.52 11.63
C LEU A 85 20.75 -2.22 10.99
N LYS A 86 19.80 -1.38 10.63
CA LYS A 86 20.06 -0.03 10.14
C LYS A 86 19.60 0.97 11.20
N LEU A 87 20.47 1.90 11.55
CA LEU A 87 20.19 3.04 12.39
C LEU A 87 20.34 4.30 11.54
N THR A 88 19.33 5.16 11.54
CA THR A 88 19.42 6.46 10.85
C THR A 88 19.17 7.56 11.85
N VAL A 89 20.15 8.44 12.00
CA VAL A 89 20.06 9.68 12.76
C VAL A 89 19.68 10.81 11.81
N GLN A 90 18.55 11.42 12.07
CA GLN A 90 17.99 12.51 11.28
C GLN A 90 18.21 13.84 12.01
N GLY A 91 19.23 14.59 11.58
CA GLY A 91 19.67 15.74 12.35
C GLY A 91 20.35 15.32 13.65
N ASP A 92 19.70 15.53 14.78
CA ASP A 92 20.20 15.22 16.13
C ASP A 92 19.37 14.16 16.88
N MET A 93 18.49 13.41 16.18
CA MET A 93 17.63 12.39 16.78
C MET A 93 17.72 11.06 16.02
N LEU A 94 17.56 9.95 16.74
CA LEU A 94 17.39 8.64 16.13
C LEU A 94 16.01 8.56 15.44
N GLY A 95 15.99 8.58 14.10
CA GLY A 95 14.78 8.55 13.29
C GLY A 95 14.41 7.17 12.76
N GLU A 96 15.37 6.23 12.73
CA GLU A 96 15.11 4.87 12.26
C GLU A 96 15.97 3.85 13.02
N LEU A 97 15.31 2.78 13.43
CA LEU A 97 15.90 1.52 13.87
C LEU A 97 15.20 0.41 13.12
N LEU A 98 15.85 -0.17 12.13
CA LEU A 98 15.24 -1.15 11.24
C LEU A 98 16.05 -2.45 11.19
N HIS A 99 15.43 -3.55 11.61
CA HIS A 99 15.96 -4.88 11.40
C HIS A 99 15.48 -5.43 10.08
N PHE A 100 16.39 -5.92 9.25
CA PHE A 100 16.04 -6.51 7.97
C PHE A 100 16.97 -7.66 7.57
N PRO A 101 16.44 -8.67 6.87
CA PRO A 101 17.28 -9.70 6.28
C PRO A 101 17.94 -9.15 5.02
N HIS A 102 19.24 -9.30 4.92
CA HIS A 102 19.95 -9.14 3.65
C HIS A 102 19.78 -10.40 2.82
N VAL A 103 19.01 -10.30 1.74
CA VAL A 103 18.74 -11.42 0.83
C VAL A 103 19.70 -11.34 -0.35
N PRO A 104 20.46 -12.42 -0.65
CA PRO A 104 21.38 -12.43 -1.79
C PRO A 104 20.68 -12.22 -3.12
N GLU A 105 21.34 -11.52 -4.04
CA GLU A 105 20.81 -11.26 -5.38
C GLU A 105 20.48 -12.55 -6.16
N SER A 106 21.29 -13.58 -5.97
CA SER A 106 21.06 -14.90 -6.58
C SER A 106 19.72 -15.52 -6.18
N PHE A 107 19.33 -15.36 -4.91
CA PHE A 107 18.02 -15.79 -4.44
C PHE A 107 16.90 -14.98 -5.07
N ASN A 108 17.03 -13.64 -5.11
CA ASN A 108 16.02 -12.77 -5.69
C ASN A 108 15.82 -13.06 -7.19
N ARG A 109 16.90 -13.28 -7.93
CA ARG A 109 16.83 -13.68 -9.35
C ARG A 109 16.08 -14.99 -9.52
N ARG A 110 16.48 -16.04 -8.80
CA ARG A 110 15.83 -17.35 -8.87
C ARG A 110 14.35 -17.28 -8.47
N PHE A 111 14.03 -16.52 -7.43
CA PHE A 111 12.66 -16.31 -7.00
C PHE A 111 11.81 -15.60 -8.07
N SER A 112 12.37 -14.55 -8.70
CA SER A 112 11.71 -13.84 -9.80
C SER A 112 11.51 -14.71 -11.03
N GLU A 113 12.48 -15.56 -11.39
CA GLU A 113 12.34 -16.52 -12.49
C GLU A 113 11.20 -17.50 -12.26
N ILE A 114 11.12 -18.09 -11.05
CA ILE A 114 10.06 -19.04 -10.69
C ILE A 114 8.68 -18.38 -10.73
N ARG A 115 8.57 -17.13 -10.27
CA ARG A 115 7.30 -16.41 -10.23
C ARG A 115 6.86 -15.81 -11.55
N SER A 116 7.79 -15.46 -12.44
CA SER A 116 7.48 -14.75 -13.68
C SER A 116 6.45 -15.47 -14.56
N ALA A 117 6.51 -16.79 -14.65
CA ALA A 117 5.54 -17.59 -15.39
C ALA A 117 4.15 -17.54 -14.78
N ASN A 118 4.05 -17.68 -13.43
CA ASN A 118 2.79 -17.61 -12.72
C ASN A 118 2.17 -16.21 -12.81
N ASP A 119 2.98 -15.16 -12.68
CA ASP A 119 2.53 -13.77 -12.79
C ASP A 119 2.02 -13.47 -14.21
N THR A 120 2.68 -13.99 -15.26
CA THR A 120 2.22 -13.87 -16.64
C THR A 120 0.88 -14.58 -16.86
N ILE A 121 0.71 -15.79 -16.33
CA ILE A 121 -0.55 -16.55 -16.42
C ILE A 121 -1.66 -15.79 -15.68
N ALA A 122 -1.42 -15.32 -14.45
CA ALA A 122 -2.38 -14.57 -13.66
C ALA A 122 -2.79 -13.25 -14.35
N PHE A 123 -1.84 -12.53 -14.92
CA PHE A 123 -2.10 -11.31 -15.66
C PHE A 123 -2.92 -11.58 -16.93
N SER A 124 -2.57 -12.63 -17.71
CA SER A 124 -3.31 -13.02 -18.91
C SER A 124 -4.75 -13.45 -18.59
N ALA A 125 -4.93 -14.22 -17.50
CA ALA A 125 -6.25 -14.61 -17.02
C ALA A 125 -7.08 -13.39 -16.58
N THR A 126 -6.47 -12.42 -15.90
CA THR A 126 -7.12 -11.16 -15.50
C THR A 126 -7.61 -10.37 -16.71
N ILE A 127 -6.75 -10.23 -17.74
CA ILE A 127 -7.14 -9.59 -19.02
C ILE A 127 -8.32 -10.32 -19.67
N ALA A 128 -8.26 -11.66 -19.75
CA ALA A 128 -9.33 -12.44 -20.36
C ALA A 128 -10.66 -12.26 -19.60
N VAL A 129 -10.64 -12.29 -18.28
CA VAL A 129 -11.82 -12.02 -17.43
C VAL A 129 -12.36 -10.62 -17.67
N PHE A 130 -11.48 -9.62 -17.70
CA PHE A 130 -11.89 -8.23 -17.96
C PHE A 130 -12.53 -8.06 -19.35
N LEU A 131 -11.99 -8.68 -20.39
CA LEU A 131 -12.56 -8.63 -21.74
C LEU A 131 -13.91 -9.35 -21.82
N ILE A 132 -14.04 -10.53 -21.23
CA ILE A 132 -15.28 -11.31 -21.27
C ILE A 132 -16.38 -10.63 -20.45
N TYR A 133 -16.11 -10.34 -19.17
CA TYR A 133 -17.13 -9.79 -18.27
C TYR A 133 -17.31 -8.28 -18.42
N GLY A 134 -16.21 -7.52 -18.53
CA GLY A 134 -16.28 -6.06 -18.65
C GLY A 134 -16.78 -5.63 -20.03
N LEU A 135 -16.11 -6.07 -21.09
CA LEU A 135 -16.46 -5.64 -22.45
C LEU A 135 -17.72 -6.34 -22.97
N LEU A 136 -17.72 -7.68 -23.02
CA LEU A 136 -18.84 -8.42 -23.55
C LEU A 136 -20.04 -8.44 -22.60
N GLY A 137 -19.82 -8.75 -21.32
CA GLY A 137 -20.89 -8.87 -20.34
C GLY A 137 -21.56 -7.54 -20.02
N VAL A 138 -20.81 -6.48 -19.81
CA VAL A 138 -21.34 -5.17 -19.40
C VAL A 138 -21.62 -4.29 -20.63
N VAL A 139 -20.60 -3.95 -21.42
CA VAL A 139 -20.72 -2.94 -22.49
C VAL A 139 -21.70 -3.38 -23.58
N VAL A 140 -21.52 -4.62 -24.10
CA VAL A 140 -22.40 -5.15 -25.15
C VAL A 140 -23.82 -5.30 -24.64
N SER A 141 -23.99 -5.79 -23.41
CA SER A 141 -25.32 -5.92 -22.80
C SER A 141 -26.02 -4.57 -22.63
N ILE A 142 -25.34 -3.55 -22.14
CA ILE A 142 -25.90 -2.20 -22.01
C ILE A 142 -26.29 -1.64 -23.37
N PHE A 143 -25.47 -1.83 -24.41
CA PHE A 143 -25.81 -1.39 -25.77
C PHE A 143 -27.15 -1.97 -26.23
N PHE A 144 -27.36 -3.28 -26.11
CA PHE A 144 -28.62 -3.92 -26.48
C PHE A 144 -29.80 -3.47 -25.62
N LEU A 145 -29.57 -3.36 -24.28
CA LEU A 145 -30.62 -2.91 -23.36
C LEU A 145 -31.04 -1.46 -23.58
N MET A 146 -30.11 -0.58 -23.95
CA MET A 146 -30.44 0.80 -24.36
C MET A 146 -31.31 0.82 -25.61
N ARG A 147 -31.01 0.00 -26.60
CA ARG A 147 -31.80 -0.11 -27.83
C ARG A 147 -33.22 -0.60 -27.53
N GLU A 148 -33.38 -1.50 -26.56
CA GLU A 148 -34.69 -2.02 -26.12
C GLU A 148 -35.40 -1.08 -25.11
N LYS A 149 -34.81 0.06 -24.72
CA LYS A 149 -35.32 1.02 -23.72
C LYS A 149 -35.60 0.38 -22.34
N ARG A 150 -34.84 -0.65 -21.94
CA ARG A 150 -35.04 -1.44 -20.71
C ARG A 150 -34.04 -1.16 -19.62
N VAL A 151 -33.33 -0.04 -19.66
CA VAL A 151 -32.25 0.31 -18.75
C VAL A 151 -32.80 0.93 -17.47
N LEU A 152 -32.36 0.42 -16.30
CA LEU A 152 -32.80 0.85 -14.98
C LEU A 152 -31.73 1.74 -14.30
N TRP A 153 -31.51 2.94 -14.83
CA TRP A 153 -30.45 3.85 -14.41
C TRP A 153 -30.49 4.26 -12.93
N ARG A 154 -31.68 4.68 -12.44
CA ARG A 154 -31.77 5.31 -11.10
C ARG A 154 -31.37 4.38 -9.96
N LYS A 155 -31.89 3.15 -9.96
CA LYS A 155 -31.59 2.17 -8.89
C LYS A 155 -30.14 1.71 -8.97
N ALA A 156 -29.64 1.46 -10.20
CA ALA A 156 -28.26 1.05 -10.40
C ALA A 156 -27.26 2.13 -9.96
N LEU A 157 -27.53 3.40 -10.31
CA LEU A 157 -26.70 4.53 -9.87
C LEU A 157 -26.68 4.66 -8.34
N PHE A 158 -27.83 4.56 -7.69
CA PHE A 158 -27.92 4.63 -6.24
C PHE A 158 -27.06 3.55 -5.56
N TRP A 159 -27.22 2.30 -5.98
CA TRP A 159 -26.44 1.20 -5.43
C TRP A 159 -24.96 1.26 -5.82
N GLY A 160 -24.65 1.69 -7.05
CA GLY A 160 -23.28 1.91 -7.49
C GLY A 160 -22.56 2.97 -6.65
N MET A 161 -23.22 4.08 -6.31
CA MET A 161 -22.67 5.10 -5.41
C MET A 161 -22.48 4.59 -3.99
N ILE A 162 -23.41 3.79 -3.45
CA ILE A 162 -23.27 3.18 -2.13
C ILE A 162 -22.02 2.29 -2.08
N VAL A 163 -21.85 1.41 -3.06
CA VAL A 163 -20.69 0.52 -3.12
C VAL A 163 -19.40 1.31 -3.31
N GLY A 164 -19.41 2.32 -4.21
CA GLY A 164 -18.26 3.23 -4.38
C GLY A 164 -17.89 3.97 -3.09
N PHE A 165 -18.87 4.41 -2.32
CA PHE A 165 -18.65 5.03 -1.02
C PHE A 165 -18.00 4.08 -0.01
N PHE A 166 -18.46 2.82 0.07
CA PHE A 166 -17.82 1.83 0.93
C PHE A 166 -16.37 1.53 0.50
N GLN A 167 -16.08 1.54 -0.80
CA GLN A 167 -14.69 1.39 -1.29
C GLN A 167 -13.79 2.55 -0.83
N VAL A 168 -14.32 3.78 -0.84
CA VAL A 168 -13.58 4.93 -0.30
C VAL A 168 -13.36 4.79 1.20
N LEU A 169 -14.35 4.31 1.97
CA LEU A 169 -14.17 4.06 3.41
C LEU A 169 -13.09 3.00 3.69
N VAL A 170 -13.02 1.93 2.88
CA VAL A 170 -11.95 0.93 2.98
C VAL A 170 -10.60 1.58 2.75
N GLN A 171 -10.47 2.39 1.70
CA GLN A 171 -9.21 3.08 1.39
C GLN A 171 -8.84 4.10 2.47
N PHE A 172 -9.82 4.82 3.00
CA PHE A 172 -9.61 5.75 4.11
C PHE A 172 -9.13 5.04 5.39
N ASN A 173 -9.69 3.86 5.69
CA ASN A 173 -9.22 3.04 6.80
C ASN A 173 -7.76 2.54 6.59
N TYR A 174 -7.34 2.35 5.33
CA TYR A 174 -5.98 1.98 4.98
C TYR A 174 -4.99 3.18 5.03
N PHE A 175 -5.48 4.39 5.11
CA PHE A 175 -4.70 5.63 5.06
C PHE A 175 -3.49 5.67 6.02
N PRO A 176 -3.58 5.25 7.30
CA PRO A 176 -2.42 5.23 8.19
C PRO A 176 -1.25 4.35 7.67
N MET A 177 -1.56 3.28 6.91
CA MET A 177 -0.55 2.41 6.32
C MET A 177 0.12 3.05 5.10
N MET A 178 -0.56 3.94 4.38
CA MET A 178 0.00 4.64 3.22
C MET A 178 1.14 5.58 3.61
N TRP A 179 1.14 6.09 4.85
CA TRP A 179 2.27 6.86 5.38
C TRP A 179 3.56 6.06 5.49
N MET A 180 3.49 4.74 5.58
CA MET A 180 4.70 3.89 5.59
C MET A 180 5.44 3.96 4.26
N ASP A 181 4.70 4.20 3.16
CA ASP A 181 5.23 4.33 1.80
C ASP A 181 5.40 5.80 1.36
N TYR A 182 5.23 6.76 2.29
CA TYR A 182 5.40 8.18 2.00
C TYR A 182 6.77 8.47 1.41
N ASN A 183 6.79 9.09 0.23
CA ASN A 183 8.02 9.55 -0.42
C ASN A 183 8.45 10.89 0.18
N THR A 184 9.52 10.87 0.95
CA THR A 184 10.06 12.04 1.66
C THR A 184 10.60 13.16 0.76
N ALA A 185 10.80 12.89 -0.53
CA ALA A 185 11.17 13.90 -1.52
C ALA A 185 10.00 14.83 -1.92
N VAL A 186 8.78 14.47 -1.51
CA VAL A 186 7.56 15.27 -1.77
C VAL A 186 7.10 15.90 -0.46
N THR A 187 6.59 17.14 -0.52
CA THR A 187 6.04 17.78 0.69
C THR A 187 4.82 17.03 1.21
N GLU A 188 4.60 17.03 2.51
CA GLU A 188 3.44 16.39 3.13
C GLU A 188 2.11 16.89 2.55
N SER A 189 2.02 18.20 2.29
CA SER A 189 0.83 18.81 1.68
C SER A 189 0.56 18.27 0.27
N SER A 190 1.60 18.08 -0.54
CA SER A 190 1.46 17.49 -1.87
C SER A 190 1.04 16.03 -1.81
N PHE A 191 1.61 15.26 -0.87
CA PHE A 191 1.21 13.87 -0.63
C PHE A 191 -0.26 13.78 -0.22
N MET A 192 -0.72 14.62 0.73
CA MET A 192 -2.11 14.66 1.16
C MET A 192 -3.07 15.06 0.03
N MET A 193 -2.65 16.00 -0.82
CA MET A 193 -3.41 16.40 -2.00
C MET A 193 -3.54 15.25 -3.00
N GLU A 194 -2.44 14.56 -3.29
CA GLU A 194 -2.43 13.39 -4.17
C GLU A 194 -3.38 12.30 -3.64
N MET A 195 -3.31 11.96 -2.35
CA MET A 195 -4.21 11.00 -1.72
C MET A 195 -5.67 11.41 -1.85
N THR A 196 -5.97 12.70 -1.63
CA THR A 196 -7.34 13.21 -1.77
C THR A 196 -7.85 13.07 -3.20
N VAL A 197 -7.04 13.41 -4.20
CA VAL A 197 -7.38 13.24 -5.61
C VAL A 197 -7.60 11.76 -5.94
N GLN A 198 -6.74 10.88 -5.45
CA GLN A 198 -6.90 9.42 -5.65
C GLN A 198 -8.19 8.89 -5.05
N LEU A 199 -8.61 9.33 -3.86
CA LEU A 199 -9.88 8.94 -3.25
C LEU A 199 -11.09 9.41 -4.07
N VAL A 200 -11.06 10.63 -4.59
CA VAL A 200 -12.13 11.15 -5.47
C VAL A 200 -12.21 10.35 -6.77
N LEU A 201 -11.07 10.10 -7.41
CA LEU A 201 -11.01 9.28 -8.63
C LEU A 201 -11.48 7.85 -8.37
N LEU A 202 -11.08 7.25 -7.27
CA LEU A 202 -11.53 5.93 -6.85
C LEU A 202 -13.05 5.89 -6.72
N PHE A 203 -13.65 6.88 -6.03
CA PHE A 203 -15.10 6.96 -5.88
C PHE A 203 -15.82 7.02 -7.23
N VAL A 204 -15.37 7.91 -8.14
CA VAL A 204 -15.98 8.08 -9.45
C VAL A 204 -15.86 6.81 -10.29
N LEU A 205 -14.65 6.22 -10.36
CA LEU A 205 -14.38 5.02 -11.14
C LEU A 205 -15.17 3.82 -10.62
N GLN A 206 -15.13 3.57 -9.31
CA GLN A 206 -15.82 2.43 -8.69
C GLN A 206 -17.34 2.60 -8.78
N SER A 207 -17.87 3.77 -8.46
CA SER A 207 -19.31 4.04 -8.60
C SER A 207 -19.78 3.84 -10.03
N SER A 208 -19.01 4.28 -11.02
CA SER A 208 -19.33 4.08 -12.44
C SER A 208 -19.29 2.61 -12.82
N LEU A 209 -18.25 1.89 -12.46
CA LEU A 209 -18.07 0.47 -12.74
C LEU A 209 -19.23 -0.36 -12.17
N TYR A 210 -19.55 -0.16 -10.88
CA TYR A 210 -20.66 -0.89 -10.25
C TYR A 210 -22.01 -0.48 -10.80
N THR A 211 -22.23 0.80 -11.11
CA THR A 211 -23.45 1.25 -11.78
C THR A 211 -23.68 0.51 -13.10
N LEU A 212 -22.66 0.48 -13.97
CA LEU A 212 -22.75 -0.21 -15.25
C LEU A 212 -22.97 -1.72 -15.08
N SER A 213 -22.28 -2.34 -14.11
CA SER A 213 -22.44 -3.76 -13.79
C SER A 213 -23.86 -4.06 -13.28
N PHE A 214 -24.41 -3.23 -12.40
CA PHE A 214 -25.79 -3.40 -11.90
C PHE A 214 -26.83 -3.18 -12.99
N ILE A 215 -26.64 -2.23 -13.91
CA ILE A 215 -27.51 -2.05 -15.07
C ILE A 215 -27.55 -3.33 -15.90
N ALA A 216 -26.37 -3.86 -16.26
CA ALA A 216 -26.27 -5.06 -17.07
C ALA A 216 -26.90 -6.27 -16.34
N ALA A 217 -26.48 -6.53 -15.11
CA ALA A 217 -26.93 -7.68 -14.33
C ALA A 217 -28.47 -7.65 -14.11
N GLU A 218 -28.99 -6.55 -13.58
CA GLU A 218 -30.42 -6.44 -13.26
C GLU A 218 -31.30 -6.55 -14.51
N SER A 219 -30.91 -5.86 -15.57
CA SER A 219 -31.74 -5.82 -16.81
C SER A 219 -31.69 -7.16 -17.55
N LEU A 220 -30.52 -7.83 -17.59
CA LEU A 220 -30.39 -9.17 -18.18
C LEU A 220 -31.15 -10.22 -17.37
N THR A 221 -31.06 -10.16 -16.03
CA THR A 221 -31.76 -11.08 -15.16
C THR A 221 -33.27 -10.98 -15.34
N ARG A 222 -33.83 -9.78 -15.44
CA ARG A 222 -35.25 -9.57 -15.70
C ARG A 222 -35.67 -10.06 -17.08
N LYS A 223 -34.79 -9.97 -18.06
CA LYS A 223 -35.07 -10.47 -19.40
C LYS A 223 -35.04 -12.00 -19.47
N ALA A 224 -34.06 -12.62 -18.82
CA ALA A 224 -33.87 -14.07 -18.82
C ALA A 224 -34.84 -14.80 -17.88
N PHE A 225 -35.19 -14.18 -16.76
CA PHE A 225 -36.02 -14.79 -15.70
C PHE A 225 -37.17 -13.86 -15.29
N PRO A 226 -38.20 -13.64 -16.15
CA PRO A 226 -39.27 -12.69 -15.89
C PRO A 226 -40.10 -13.03 -14.64
N ASN A 227 -40.16 -14.29 -14.26
CA ASN A 227 -40.95 -14.79 -13.14
C ASN A 227 -40.10 -14.95 -11.85
N GLN A 228 -38.85 -14.44 -11.81
CA GLN A 228 -38.01 -14.55 -10.63
C GLN A 228 -38.59 -13.73 -9.46
N LEU A 229 -38.48 -14.30 -8.25
CA LEU A 229 -38.83 -13.60 -7.01
C LEU A 229 -38.04 -12.29 -6.87
N GLN A 230 -38.74 -11.20 -6.72
CA GLN A 230 -38.17 -9.86 -6.63
C GLN A 230 -38.10 -9.46 -5.15
N PHE A 231 -37.06 -9.87 -4.45
CA PHE A 231 -36.91 -9.67 -3.00
C PHE A 231 -37.01 -8.19 -2.57
N TRP A 232 -36.60 -7.21 -3.41
CA TRP A 232 -36.76 -5.79 -3.08
C TRP A 232 -38.24 -5.33 -3.00
N LYS A 233 -39.19 -6.08 -3.60
CA LYS A 233 -40.61 -5.79 -3.47
C LYS A 233 -41.17 -6.11 -2.07
N LEU A 234 -40.47 -6.96 -1.30
CA LEU A 234 -40.86 -7.26 0.07
C LEU A 234 -40.81 -6.03 0.99
N TRP A 235 -40.00 -5.03 0.64
CA TRP A 235 -39.89 -3.77 1.38
C TRP A 235 -40.46 -2.55 0.62
N SER A 236 -41.04 -2.75 -0.56
CA SER A 236 -41.74 -1.66 -1.26
C SER A 236 -43.19 -1.60 -0.76
N ARG A 237 -43.65 -0.39 -0.45
CA ARG A 237 -45.05 -0.15 -0.04
C ARG A 237 -46.07 -0.26 -1.18
N ASP A 238 -45.60 -0.48 -2.40
CA ASP A 238 -46.43 -0.65 -3.59
C ASP A 238 -46.72 -2.14 -3.78
N VAL A 239 -47.73 -2.63 -3.08
CA VAL A 239 -48.41 -3.89 -3.30
C VAL A 239 -49.63 -3.65 -4.12
#